data_fdc655214918a615a0f96b821a1a9523
#
_entry.id   fdc655214918a615a0f96b821a1a9523
#
_cell.length_a   1.000
_cell.length_b   1.000
_cell.length_c   1.000
_cell.angle_alpha   90.00
_cell.angle_beta   90.00
_cell.angle_gamma   90.00
#
_symmetry.space_group_name_H-M   'P 1'
#
loop_
_entity.id
_entity.type
_entity.pdbx_description
1 polymer ?
#
loop_
_entity_poly.entity_id
_entity_poly.type
_entity_poly.pdbx_seq_one_letter_code
_entity_poly.pdbx_strand_id
1 'polypeptide(L)'
;MNRYELTYIIDTALEETARKELIEKVSGLIAANGGEVEKVDETWGKRRLAYAINYKTEGWYVLVTFKAPAELPRELERNLEIYDSVLRYLVVKLVEKKSSVKPRPARPVAPVAAPVEEAAPAAEEAPAVEEAPAAEAAPVVEEAPAADAE
;
A
#
# COMPACT_ATOMS: atom_id res chain seq x y z
N MET A 1 7.77 -25.05 -11.77
CA MET A 1 8.02 -23.64 -11.44
C MET A 1 7.26 -23.30 -10.18
N ASN A 2 7.87 -22.54 -9.28
CA ASN A 2 7.22 -22.06 -8.06
C ASN A 2 6.84 -20.59 -8.24
N ARG A 3 5.85 -20.12 -7.46
CA ARG A 3 5.44 -18.73 -7.45
C ARG A 3 6.14 -18.00 -6.30
N TYR A 4 6.68 -16.84 -6.59
CA TYR A 4 7.42 -16.01 -5.65
C TYR A 4 6.89 -14.60 -5.65
N GLU A 5 7.09 -13.93 -4.54
CA GLU A 5 6.83 -12.51 -4.35
C GLU A 5 8.14 -11.86 -3.89
N LEU A 6 8.58 -10.88 -4.65
CA LEU A 6 9.72 -10.03 -4.31
C LEU A 6 9.21 -8.68 -3.89
N THR A 7 9.53 -8.28 -2.68
CA THR A 7 9.33 -6.90 -2.20
C THR A 7 10.70 -6.25 -2.02
N TYR A 8 10.90 -5.09 -2.61
CA TYR A 8 12.13 -4.33 -2.42
C TYR A 8 11.85 -2.84 -2.25
N ILE A 9 12.80 -2.17 -1.61
CA ILE A 9 12.70 -0.76 -1.26
C ILE A 9 13.82 -0.03 -1.98
N ILE A 10 13.45 0.94 -2.81
CA ILE A 10 14.36 1.80 -3.56
C ILE A 10 14.57 3.10 -2.79
N ASP A 11 15.77 3.65 -2.84
CA ASP A 11 16.08 4.96 -2.27
C ASP A 11 15.25 6.06 -2.94
N THR A 12 14.70 6.96 -2.14
CA THR A 12 13.93 8.10 -2.61
C THR A 12 14.77 9.19 -3.27
N ALA A 13 16.09 9.13 -3.12
CA ALA A 13 17.03 10.03 -3.81
C ALA A 13 17.12 9.75 -5.32
N LEU A 14 16.66 8.58 -5.76
CA LEU A 14 16.68 8.19 -7.16
C LEU A 14 15.58 8.92 -7.94
N GLU A 15 15.93 9.41 -9.12
CA GLU A 15 14.98 10.00 -10.06
C GLU A 15 14.00 8.95 -10.59
N GLU A 16 12.84 9.41 -11.05
CA GLU A 16 11.79 8.54 -11.56
C GLU A 16 12.23 7.68 -12.75
N THR A 17 13.03 8.26 -13.65
CA THR A 17 13.61 7.56 -14.80
C THR A 17 14.52 6.42 -14.38
N ALA A 18 15.48 6.70 -13.50
CA ALA A 18 16.41 5.71 -12.97
C ALA A 18 15.71 4.62 -12.14
N ARG A 19 14.63 4.99 -11.45
CA ARG A 19 13.80 4.02 -10.72
C ARG A 19 13.09 3.05 -11.67
N LYS A 20 12.50 3.55 -12.76
CA LYS A 20 11.86 2.70 -13.78
C LYS A 20 12.87 1.79 -14.46
N GLU A 21 14.05 2.30 -14.81
CA GLU A 21 15.12 1.47 -15.35
C GLU A 21 15.55 0.34 -14.39
N LEU A 22 15.61 0.62 -13.10
CA LEU A 22 15.94 -0.40 -12.10
C LEU A 22 14.85 -1.48 -12.03
N ILE A 23 13.58 -1.11 -12.08
CA ILE A 23 12.46 -2.05 -12.12
C ILE A 23 12.51 -2.91 -13.39
N GLU A 24 12.80 -2.30 -14.53
CA GLU A 24 12.98 -3.03 -15.80
C GLU A 24 14.19 -3.97 -15.74
N LYS A 25 15.32 -3.54 -15.17
CA LYS A 25 16.49 -4.39 -14.97
C LYS A 25 16.17 -5.61 -14.11
N VAL A 26 15.45 -5.43 -13.01
CA VAL A 26 15.00 -6.52 -12.14
C VAL A 26 14.08 -7.47 -12.90
N SER A 27 13.12 -6.94 -13.66
CA SER A 27 12.22 -7.74 -14.48
C SER A 27 12.96 -8.50 -15.58
N GLY A 28 13.95 -7.86 -16.21
CA GLY A 28 14.84 -8.47 -17.20
C GLY A 28 15.71 -9.59 -16.63
N LEU A 29 16.21 -9.43 -15.41
CA LEU A 29 16.96 -10.47 -14.70
C LEU A 29 16.08 -11.70 -14.42
N ILE A 30 14.83 -11.51 -14.03
CA ILE A 30 13.88 -12.59 -13.82
C ILE A 30 13.65 -13.35 -15.15
N ALA A 31 13.41 -12.63 -16.24
CA ALA A 31 13.19 -13.21 -17.55
C ALA A 31 14.43 -13.93 -18.09
N ALA A 32 15.62 -13.35 -17.94
CA ALA A 32 16.89 -13.94 -18.40
C ALA A 32 17.21 -15.27 -17.71
N ASN A 33 16.82 -15.42 -16.45
CA ASN A 33 17.00 -16.64 -15.68
C ASN A 33 15.81 -17.63 -15.78
N GLY A 34 14.96 -17.48 -16.79
CA GLY A 34 13.84 -18.39 -17.08
C GLY A 34 12.65 -18.24 -16.13
N GLY A 35 12.51 -17.08 -15.49
CA GLY A 35 11.32 -16.70 -14.74
C GLY A 35 10.32 -15.94 -15.60
N GLU A 36 9.08 -15.94 -15.17
CA GLU A 36 7.98 -15.19 -15.78
C GLU A 36 7.42 -14.19 -14.78
N VAL A 37 7.46 -12.91 -15.11
CA VAL A 37 6.88 -11.84 -14.29
C VAL A 37 5.37 -11.82 -14.52
N GLU A 38 4.59 -12.04 -13.45
CA GLU A 38 3.13 -11.99 -13.51
C GLU A 38 2.60 -10.57 -13.29
N LYS A 39 3.15 -9.89 -12.30
CA LYS A 39 2.68 -8.55 -11.91
C LYS A 39 3.82 -7.74 -11.29
N VAL A 40 3.91 -6.48 -11.68
CA VAL A 40 4.70 -5.46 -11.01
C VAL A 40 3.72 -4.47 -10.38
N ASP A 41 3.84 -4.24 -9.08
CA ASP A 41 2.95 -3.38 -8.31
C ASP A 41 3.74 -2.27 -7.63
N GLU A 42 3.52 -1.05 -8.09
CA GLU A 42 4.12 0.17 -7.55
C GLU A 42 3.10 0.99 -6.72
N THR A 43 1.91 0.44 -6.48
CA THR A 43 0.79 1.15 -5.83
C THR A 43 1.14 1.66 -4.44
N TRP A 44 2.08 0.99 -3.75
CA TRP A 44 2.52 1.41 -2.43
C TRP A 44 3.33 2.71 -2.45
N GLY A 45 4.07 2.95 -3.52
CA GLY A 45 4.79 4.19 -3.74
C GLY A 45 5.79 4.55 -2.63
N LYS A 46 6.00 5.84 -2.44
CA LYS A 46 6.86 6.38 -1.39
C LYS A 46 6.19 6.25 -0.01
N ARG A 47 6.87 5.57 0.92
CA ARG A 47 6.39 5.38 2.30
C ARG A 47 7.50 5.64 3.32
N ARG A 48 7.08 6.06 4.51
CA ARG A 48 7.96 6.16 5.67
C ARG A 48 8.31 4.75 6.18
N LEU A 49 9.60 4.53 6.42
CA LEU A 49 10.12 3.29 6.99
C LEU A 49 9.83 3.22 8.49
N ALA A 50 9.72 2.01 9.04
CA ALA A 50 9.54 1.81 10.48
C ALA A 50 10.79 2.21 11.29
N TYR A 51 11.96 2.10 10.67
CA TYR A 51 13.26 2.52 11.21
C TYR A 51 14.15 3.04 10.07
N ALA A 52 15.13 3.84 10.41
CA ALA A 52 16.05 4.38 9.40
C ALA A 52 16.96 3.28 8.85
N ILE A 53 17.06 3.21 7.52
CA ILE A 53 17.99 2.33 6.79
C ILE A 53 18.97 3.24 6.05
N ASN A 54 20.28 3.09 6.27
CA ASN A 54 21.31 3.97 5.68
C ASN A 54 20.98 5.46 5.87
N TYR A 55 20.55 5.83 7.10
CA TYR A 55 20.11 7.20 7.44
C TYR A 55 18.90 7.73 6.66
N LYS A 56 18.23 6.87 5.88
CA LYS A 56 16.99 7.21 5.16
C LYS A 56 15.78 6.79 5.98
N THR A 57 14.81 7.69 6.10
CA THR A 57 13.56 7.45 6.84
C THR A 57 12.39 7.13 5.92
N GLU A 58 12.58 7.28 4.61
CA GLU A 58 11.59 7.03 3.58
C GLU A 58 12.16 6.14 2.49
N GLY A 59 11.31 5.37 1.84
CA GLY A 59 11.68 4.48 0.74
C GLY A 59 10.53 4.29 -0.24
N TRP A 60 10.87 3.95 -1.45
CA TRP A 60 9.91 3.60 -2.50
C TRP A 60 9.73 2.09 -2.56
N TYR A 61 8.53 1.63 -2.27
CA TYR A 61 8.21 0.20 -2.23
C TYR A 61 7.74 -0.29 -3.59
N VAL A 62 8.33 -1.40 -4.03
CA VAL A 62 7.92 -2.12 -5.24
C VAL A 62 7.71 -3.58 -4.90
N LEU A 63 6.61 -4.13 -5.40
CA LEU A 63 6.23 -5.52 -5.24
C LEU A 63 6.18 -6.19 -6.62
N VAL A 64 6.89 -7.30 -6.79
CA VAL A 64 6.92 -8.07 -8.03
C VAL A 64 6.50 -9.50 -7.75
N THR A 65 5.44 -9.95 -8.40
CA THR A 65 5.03 -11.36 -8.36
C THR A 65 5.52 -12.06 -9.63
N PHE A 66 6.18 -13.18 -9.47
CA PHE A 66 6.77 -13.92 -10.59
C PHE A 66 6.77 -15.43 -10.35
N LYS A 67 6.84 -16.18 -11.45
CA LYS A 67 7.06 -17.62 -11.46
C LYS A 67 8.49 -17.93 -11.84
N ALA A 68 9.13 -18.85 -11.12
CA ALA A 68 10.51 -19.15 -11.37
C ALA A 68 10.93 -20.55 -10.90
N PRO A 69 12.08 -21.06 -11.42
CA PRO A 69 12.74 -22.23 -10.83
C PRO A 69 13.24 -21.90 -9.42
N ALA A 70 13.60 -22.92 -8.65
CA ALA A 70 14.01 -22.76 -7.24
C ALA A 70 15.36 -22.04 -7.05
N GLU A 71 16.16 -21.98 -8.09
CA GLU A 71 17.51 -21.40 -8.08
C GLU A 71 17.50 -19.88 -8.28
N LEU A 72 16.51 -19.37 -9.02
CA LEU A 72 16.41 -17.96 -9.40
C LEU A 72 16.36 -16.98 -8.21
N PRO A 73 15.63 -17.25 -7.11
CA PRO A 73 15.58 -16.34 -5.98
C PRO A 73 16.96 -15.97 -5.44
N ARG A 74 17.88 -16.93 -5.34
CA ARG A 74 19.24 -16.72 -4.85
C ARG A 74 20.06 -15.81 -5.77
N GLU A 75 19.94 -15.99 -7.07
CA GLU A 75 20.60 -15.14 -8.06
C GLU A 75 20.03 -13.72 -8.05
N LEU A 76 18.72 -13.61 -7.84
CA LEU A 76 18.03 -12.33 -7.73
C LEU A 76 18.48 -11.57 -6.48
N GLU A 77 18.53 -12.23 -5.34
CA GLU A 77 19.03 -11.68 -4.07
C GLU A 77 20.44 -11.15 -4.21
N ARG A 78 21.33 -11.94 -4.81
CA ARG A 78 22.71 -11.55 -5.09
C ARG A 78 22.81 -10.29 -5.93
N ASN A 79 22.00 -10.17 -7.00
CA ASN A 79 22.02 -8.99 -7.85
C ASN A 79 21.45 -7.76 -7.13
N LEU A 80 20.38 -7.94 -6.32
CA LEU A 80 19.80 -6.86 -5.56
C LEU A 80 20.73 -6.32 -4.46
N GLU A 81 21.60 -7.18 -3.93
CA GLU A 81 22.63 -6.78 -2.94
C GLU A 81 23.71 -5.88 -3.54
N ILE A 82 23.99 -6.05 -4.84
CA ILE A 82 24.98 -5.23 -5.55
C ILE A 82 24.43 -3.82 -5.88
N TYR A 83 23.11 -3.66 -5.96
CA TYR A 83 22.50 -2.36 -6.27
C TYR A 83 22.48 -1.45 -5.05
N ASP A 84 23.34 -0.45 -4.99
CA ASP A 84 23.38 0.55 -3.91
C ASP A 84 22.06 1.33 -3.77
N SER A 85 21.28 1.40 -4.85
CA SER A 85 19.99 2.08 -4.87
C SER A 85 18.88 1.28 -4.17
N VAL A 86 19.11 0.00 -3.85
CA VAL A 86 18.17 -0.86 -3.15
C VAL A 86 18.50 -0.88 -1.66
N LEU A 87 17.64 -0.29 -0.86
CA LEU A 87 17.85 -0.23 0.60
C LEU A 87 17.63 -1.57 1.27
N ARG A 88 16.62 -2.31 0.83
CA ARG A 88 16.28 -3.64 1.35
C ARG A 88 15.44 -4.43 0.37
N TYR A 89 15.56 -5.74 0.42
CA TYR A 89 14.77 -6.66 -0.40
C TYR A 89 14.33 -7.88 0.43
N LEU A 90 13.28 -8.54 -0.02
CA LEU A 90 12.75 -9.78 0.56
C LEU A 90 12.09 -10.60 -0.54
N VAL A 91 12.50 -11.87 -0.68
CA VAL A 91 11.86 -12.83 -1.57
C VAL A 91 11.10 -13.87 -0.76
N VAL A 92 9.83 -14.04 -1.05
CA VAL A 92 8.95 -14.99 -0.36
C VAL A 92 8.37 -15.98 -1.37
N LYS A 93 8.44 -17.28 -1.06
CA LYS A 93 7.76 -18.30 -1.83
C LYS A 93 6.28 -18.31 -1.50
N LEU A 94 5.43 -18.07 -2.49
CA LEU A 94 3.99 -18.18 -2.33
C LEU A 94 3.58 -19.65 -2.40
N VAL A 95 3.03 -20.13 -1.29
CA VAL A 95 2.44 -21.47 -1.22
C VAL A 95 0.96 -21.32 -1.49
N GLU A 96 0.51 -21.84 -2.64
CA GLU A 96 -0.92 -21.95 -2.92
C GLU A 96 -1.52 -22.95 -1.93
N LYS A 97 -2.07 -22.46 -0.84
CA LYS A 97 -2.90 -23.28 0.03
C LYS A 97 -4.16 -23.62 -0.77
N LYS A 98 -4.22 -24.82 -1.31
CA LYS A 98 -5.52 -25.38 -1.74
C LYS A 98 -6.40 -25.33 -0.52
N SER A 99 -7.33 -24.40 -0.50
CA SER A 99 -8.31 -24.28 0.58
C SER A 99 -9.12 -25.57 0.60
N SER A 100 -8.71 -26.52 1.42
CA SER A 100 -9.51 -27.72 1.72
C SER A 100 -10.58 -27.44 2.79
N VAL A 101 -10.95 -26.18 2.90
CA VAL A 101 -12.11 -25.81 3.73
C VAL A 101 -13.34 -26.32 2.98
N LYS A 102 -13.81 -27.52 3.33
CA LYS A 102 -15.14 -27.95 2.96
C LYS A 102 -16.10 -26.84 3.35
N PRO A 103 -16.95 -26.35 2.42
CA PRO A 103 -17.95 -25.36 2.78
C PRO A 103 -18.73 -25.92 3.96
N ARG A 104 -18.72 -25.19 5.07
CA ARG A 104 -19.50 -25.56 6.26
C ARG A 104 -20.94 -25.66 5.80
N PRO A 105 -21.61 -26.82 5.96
CA PRO A 105 -23.00 -26.93 5.56
C PRO A 105 -23.77 -25.79 6.26
N ALA A 106 -24.54 -25.05 5.46
CA ALA A 106 -25.37 -23.99 5.97
C ALA A 106 -26.23 -24.58 7.11
N ARG A 107 -26.05 -24.03 8.31
CA ARG A 107 -26.88 -24.39 9.45
C ARG A 107 -28.33 -24.10 9.05
N PRO A 108 -29.25 -25.07 9.08
CA PRO A 108 -30.64 -24.78 8.77
C PRO A 108 -31.12 -23.70 9.73
N VAL A 109 -31.46 -22.54 9.17
CA VAL A 109 -32.10 -21.47 9.92
C VAL A 109 -33.46 -22.00 10.27
N ALA A 110 -33.65 -22.32 11.54
CA ALA A 110 -35.00 -22.66 12.04
C ALA A 110 -35.90 -21.45 11.74
N PRO A 111 -37.12 -21.68 11.23
CA PRO A 111 -38.05 -20.59 10.97
C PRO A 111 -38.37 -19.89 12.28
N VAL A 112 -37.95 -18.64 12.39
CA VAL A 112 -38.45 -17.77 13.45
C VAL A 112 -39.90 -17.52 13.13
N ALA A 113 -40.77 -18.06 13.95
CA ALA A 113 -42.20 -17.81 13.90
C ALA A 113 -42.48 -16.31 13.93
N ALA A 114 -43.34 -15.92 13.03
CA ALA A 114 -43.83 -14.58 12.80
C ALA A 114 -44.70 -14.03 13.96
N PRO A 115 -45.21 -12.85 13.82
CA PRO A 115 -45.17 -11.78 14.78
C PRO A 115 -46.41 -11.71 15.65
N VAL A 116 -46.28 -11.14 16.80
CA VAL A 116 -47.45 -10.63 17.52
C VAL A 116 -47.45 -9.12 17.39
N GLU A 117 -48.40 -8.67 16.62
CA GLU A 117 -48.99 -7.36 16.55
C GLU A 117 -49.55 -7.00 17.94
N GLU A 118 -49.27 -5.80 18.43
CA GLU A 118 -50.31 -4.91 18.93
C GLU A 118 -49.76 -3.69 19.68
N ALA A 119 -50.22 -2.56 19.20
CA ALA A 119 -50.59 -1.33 19.87
C ALA A 119 -49.50 -0.29 20.13
N ALA A 120 -49.55 0.73 19.31
CA ALA A 120 -49.32 2.10 19.72
C ALA A 120 -50.36 2.54 20.79
N PRO A 121 -50.19 3.61 21.57
CA PRO A 121 -50.13 4.96 20.98
C PRO A 121 -49.27 6.00 21.67
N ALA A 122 -48.99 7.01 20.88
CA ALA A 122 -49.13 8.45 21.16
C ALA A 122 -48.21 9.16 22.13
N ALA A 123 -47.69 10.16 21.55
CA ALA A 123 -47.63 11.58 21.95
C ALA A 123 -46.45 12.05 22.76
N GLU A 124 -45.96 13.04 22.19
CA GLU A 124 -45.67 14.45 22.56
C GLU A 124 -44.25 14.62 23.13
N GLU A 125 -43.44 15.47 22.73
CA GLU A 125 -43.48 16.84 22.27
C GLU A 125 -42.04 17.23 21.83
N ALA A 126 -41.91 17.92 20.73
CA ALA A 126 -40.80 18.82 20.48
C ALA A 126 -41.01 20.12 21.28
N PRO A 127 -40.01 20.91 21.56
CA PRO A 127 -39.55 21.93 20.66
C PRO A 127 -38.01 22.03 20.62
N ALA A 128 -37.43 22.30 19.49
CA ALA A 128 -37.17 23.54 18.79
C ALA A 128 -36.39 24.61 19.58
N VAL A 129 -35.54 25.23 18.79
CA VAL A 129 -34.97 26.58 18.91
C VAL A 129 -33.50 26.61 19.32
N GLU A 130 -32.71 26.93 18.30
CA GLU A 130 -32.01 28.16 17.99
C GLU A 130 -30.66 28.27 18.72
N GLU A 131 -29.59 28.59 18.15
CA GLU A 131 -29.20 29.74 17.34
C GLU A 131 -27.76 29.56 16.86
N ALA A 132 -27.50 29.83 15.63
CA ALA A 132 -26.19 30.30 15.18
C ALA A 132 -26.16 31.83 15.42
N PRO A 133 -25.03 32.44 15.61
CA PRO A 133 -24.43 33.24 14.54
C PRO A 133 -22.92 33.05 14.44
N ALA A 134 -22.35 32.94 13.28
CA ALA A 134 -21.98 33.96 12.30
C ALA A 134 -20.96 35.03 12.77
N ALA A 135 -19.93 35.09 11.94
CA ALA A 135 -19.07 36.22 11.61
C ALA A 135 -18.05 36.63 12.72
N GLU A 136 -16.86 36.97 12.43
CA GLU A 136 -16.28 37.95 11.53
C GLU A 136 -14.77 37.96 11.67
N ALA A 137 -14.15 38.10 10.62
CA ALA A 137 -13.21 39.11 10.14
C ALA A 137 -11.72 38.78 10.29
N ALA A 138 -11.14 38.67 9.12
CA ALA A 138 -9.75 39.06 8.88
C ALA A 138 -9.53 40.55 9.16
N PRO A 139 -8.31 40.98 9.44
CA PRO A 139 -7.72 41.85 8.44
C PRO A 139 -6.26 41.52 8.07
N VAL A 140 -6.02 41.63 6.81
CA VAL A 140 -4.89 42.07 6.04
C VAL A 140 -4.14 43.26 6.69
N VAL A 141 -2.84 43.17 6.77
CA VAL A 141 -1.85 44.22 6.56
C VAL A 141 -0.57 43.51 6.14
N GLU A 142 -0.14 43.46 4.92
CA GLU A 142 0.51 44.48 4.12
C GLU A 142 1.59 45.27 4.83
N GLU A 143 2.84 44.98 4.53
CA GLU A 143 3.85 45.98 4.17
C GLU A 143 5.21 45.29 3.86
N ALA A 144 5.58 45.30 2.61
CA ALA A 144 6.97 45.44 2.20
C ALA A 144 7.26 46.96 2.20
N PRO A 145 8.48 47.45 2.37
CA PRO A 145 9.37 47.58 1.24
C PRO A 145 10.86 47.39 1.54
N ALA A 146 11.57 46.92 0.59
CA ALA A 146 12.61 47.53 -0.22
C ALA A 146 13.85 48.16 0.44
N ALA A 147 14.95 47.75 -0.11
CA ALA A 147 16.18 48.48 -0.46
C ALA A 147 17.11 48.91 0.68
N ASP A 148 18.34 48.67 0.63
CA ASP A 148 19.38 49.28 -0.18
C ASP A 148 20.77 48.81 0.29
N ALA A 149 21.59 48.58 -0.65
CA ALA A 149 23.02 48.93 -0.86
C ALA A 149 24.06 48.75 0.28
N GLU A 150 25.05 48.01 0.14
CA GLU A 150 26.44 48.34 -0.24
C GLU A 150 27.31 47.08 -0.31
#